data_b521f91dcebef31b87144a0fe88784fe
#
_entry.id   b521f91dcebef31b87144a0fe88784fe
#
_cell.length_a   1.000
_cell.length_b   1.000
_cell.length_c   1.000
_cell.angle_alpha   90.00
_cell.angle_beta   90.00
_cell.angle_gamma   90.00
#
_symmetry.space_group_name_H-M   'P 1'
#
loop_
_entity.id
_entity.type
_entity.pdbx_description
1 polymer ?
#
loop_
_entity_poly.entity_id
_entity_poly.type
_entity_poly.pdbx_seq_one_letter_code
_entity_poly.pdbx_strand_id
1 'polypeptide(L)'
;MRTREEAMNAVKTLLEYIEGDSSREGLVNTPKRVIDSFEEIYAGYSMDSEEVLSSTFNGEGYDGIVLLRDIEFHSTCEHHLQPFKGRAHVAYIPTERIVGISKLARIVELHARRLQNQERITKGVADDLETELNPLGAAVIIEAAHGCMQCRGVSKQNAVMTTSAMRGVFFDKTEARTELMQLIRSTPLSN
;
A
#
# COMPACT_ATOMS: atom_id res chain seq x y z
N MET A 1 -15.17 9.13 -19.51
CA MET A 1 -15.02 7.93 -18.67
C MET A 1 -16.04 6.89 -19.10
N ARG A 2 -15.75 5.60 -18.92
CA ARG A 2 -16.72 4.51 -19.15
C ARG A 2 -17.79 4.53 -18.07
N THR A 3 -18.99 4.11 -18.43
CA THR A 3 -20.10 4.03 -17.49
C THR A 3 -20.00 2.77 -16.60
N ARG A 4 -20.70 2.79 -15.49
CA ARG A 4 -20.83 1.62 -14.61
C ARG A 4 -21.45 0.42 -15.35
N GLU A 5 -22.43 0.66 -16.21
CA GLU A 5 -23.08 -0.37 -17.01
C GLU A 5 -22.11 -1.01 -18.03
N GLU A 6 -21.31 -0.20 -18.73
CA GLU A 6 -20.26 -0.70 -19.63
C GLU A 6 -19.25 -1.57 -18.88
N ALA A 7 -18.89 -1.17 -17.65
CA ALA A 7 -17.96 -1.95 -16.80
C ALA A 7 -18.57 -3.30 -16.38
N MET A 8 -19.83 -3.32 -15.95
CA MET A 8 -20.53 -4.57 -15.63
C MET A 8 -20.65 -5.50 -16.84
N ASN A 9 -20.92 -4.96 -18.04
CA ASN A 9 -20.97 -5.74 -19.27
C ASN A 9 -19.59 -6.34 -19.63
N ALA A 10 -18.50 -5.62 -19.39
CA ALA A 10 -17.17 -6.15 -19.57
C ALA A 10 -16.87 -7.34 -18.63
N VAL A 11 -17.28 -7.24 -17.36
CA VAL A 11 -17.17 -8.35 -16.41
C VAL A 11 -17.99 -9.55 -16.88
N LYS A 12 -19.24 -9.33 -17.35
CA LYS A 12 -20.07 -10.40 -17.91
C LYS A 12 -19.40 -11.10 -19.08
N THR A 13 -18.82 -10.35 -20.01
CA THR A 13 -18.07 -10.91 -21.14
C THR A 13 -16.89 -11.79 -20.69
N LEU A 14 -16.17 -11.38 -19.64
CA LEU A 14 -15.09 -12.18 -19.06
C LEU A 14 -15.62 -13.48 -18.44
N LEU A 15 -16.75 -13.43 -17.74
CA LEU A 15 -17.37 -14.63 -17.18
C LEU A 15 -17.79 -15.61 -18.28
N GLU A 16 -18.41 -15.11 -19.36
CA GLU A 16 -18.80 -15.92 -20.52
C GLU A 16 -17.59 -16.50 -21.26
N TYR A 17 -16.48 -15.77 -21.34
CA TYR A 17 -15.22 -16.30 -21.88
C TYR A 17 -14.66 -17.46 -21.06
N ILE A 18 -14.82 -17.44 -19.72
CA ILE A 18 -14.28 -18.47 -18.83
C ILE A 18 -15.22 -19.69 -18.74
N GLU A 19 -16.52 -19.48 -18.55
CA GLU A 19 -17.52 -20.51 -18.25
C GLU A 19 -18.34 -20.93 -19.49
N GLY A 20 -18.36 -20.11 -20.56
CA GLY A 20 -19.26 -20.29 -21.71
C GLY A 20 -20.67 -19.73 -21.47
N ASP A 21 -21.24 -19.88 -20.25
CA ASP A 21 -22.55 -19.37 -19.85
C ASP A 21 -22.47 -18.77 -18.45
N SER A 22 -22.90 -17.50 -18.31
CA SER A 22 -22.92 -16.77 -17.04
C SER A 22 -24.30 -16.72 -16.35
N SER A 23 -25.28 -17.50 -16.83
CA SER A 23 -26.67 -17.45 -16.35
C SER A 23 -26.91 -18.17 -15.01
N ARG A 24 -25.99 -19.02 -14.55
CA ARG A 24 -26.16 -19.75 -13.28
C ARG A 24 -26.28 -18.81 -12.08
N GLU A 25 -27.06 -19.21 -11.07
CA GLU A 25 -27.39 -18.41 -9.88
C GLU A 25 -26.17 -17.78 -9.21
N GLY A 26 -25.06 -18.47 -9.12
CA GLY A 26 -23.80 -17.97 -8.52
C GLY A 26 -23.13 -16.84 -9.30
N LEU A 27 -23.37 -16.72 -10.61
CA LEU A 27 -22.72 -15.77 -11.51
C LEU A 27 -23.60 -14.59 -11.94
N VAL A 28 -24.93 -14.75 -11.93
CA VAL A 28 -25.86 -13.72 -12.46
C VAL A 28 -25.66 -12.33 -11.85
N ASN A 29 -25.28 -12.25 -10.56
CA ASN A 29 -25.00 -10.99 -9.86
C ASN A 29 -23.49 -10.67 -9.76
N THR A 30 -22.60 -11.48 -10.30
CA THR A 30 -21.14 -11.27 -10.19
C THR A 30 -20.69 -9.96 -10.85
N PRO A 31 -21.19 -9.56 -12.04
CA PRO A 31 -20.82 -8.30 -12.64
C PRO A 31 -21.04 -7.10 -11.71
N LYS A 32 -22.21 -7.05 -11.07
CA LYS A 32 -22.54 -5.98 -10.12
C LYS A 32 -21.61 -6.03 -8.89
N ARG A 33 -21.42 -7.22 -8.29
CA ARG A 33 -20.59 -7.39 -7.09
C ARG A 33 -19.13 -7.00 -7.33
N VAL A 34 -18.59 -7.32 -8.52
CA VAL A 34 -17.23 -6.94 -8.89
C VAL A 34 -17.09 -5.43 -8.98
N ILE A 35 -18.03 -4.74 -9.67
CA ILE A 35 -17.96 -3.29 -9.80
C ILE A 35 -18.21 -2.58 -8.46
N ASP A 36 -19.12 -3.09 -7.63
CA ASP A 36 -19.31 -2.56 -6.26
C ASP A 36 -18.01 -2.65 -5.44
N SER A 37 -17.30 -3.80 -5.50
CA SER A 37 -16.05 -3.99 -4.76
C SER A 37 -14.92 -3.07 -5.25
N PHE A 38 -14.92 -2.67 -6.52
CA PHE A 38 -13.90 -1.78 -7.07
C PHE A 38 -13.94 -0.37 -6.46
N GLU A 39 -15.10 0.10 -6.01
CA GLU A 39 -15.24 1.37 -5.30
C GLU A 39 -14.43 1.39 -4.01
N GLU A 40 -14.35 0.24 -3.32
CA GLU A 40 -13.54 0.08 -2.12
C GLU A 40 -12.08 -0.26 -2.42
N ILE A 41 -11.85 -1.26 -3.31
CA ILE A 41 -10.50 -1.75 -3.64
C ILE A 41 -9.64 -0.65 -4.27
N TYR A 42 -10.24 0.24 -5.06
CA TYR A 42 -9.55 1.30 -5.78
C TYR A 42 -9.82 2.70 -5.23
N ALA A 43 -10.27 2.81 -3.96
CA ALA A 43 -10.57 4.08 -3.31
C ALA A 43 -9.37 5.04 -3.27
N GLY A 44 -8.14 4.53 -3.34
CA GLY A 44 -6.92 5.33 -3.33
C GLY A 44 -6.81 6.33 -4.49
N TYR A 45 -7.52 6.10 -5.62
CA TYR A 45 -7.55 7.07 -6.72
C TYR A 45 -8.30 8.37 -6.40
N SER A 46 -9.18 8.36 -5.39
CA SER A 46 -9.93 9.53 -4.93
C SER A 46 -9.37 10.15 -3.64
N MET A 47 -8.24 9.66 -3.15
CA MET A 47 -7.55 10.21 -1.97
C MET A 47 -6.44 11.16 -2.39
N ASP A 48 -6.19 12.17 -1.56
CA ASP A 48 -5.13 13.16 -1.73
C ASP A 48 -4.11 13.08 -0.60
N SER A 49 -2.79 13.12 -0.93
CA SER A 49 -1.71 12.94 0.05
C SER A 49 -1.57 14.14 1.00
N GLU A 50 -1.74 15.36 0.47
CA GLU A 50 -1.72 16.58 1.27
C GLU A 50 -2.84 16.54 2.33
N GLU A 51 -4.07 16.18 1.93
CA GLU A 51 -5.19 16.03 2.85
C GLU A 51 -4.91 14.93 3.90
N VAL A 52 -4.41 13.78 3.47
CA VAL A 52 -4.09 12.67 4.37
C VAL A 52 -3.06 13.07 5.42
N LEU A 53 -1.98 13.78 5.06
CA LEU A 53 -0.89 14.13 5.95
C LEU A 53 -1.04 15.49 6.64
N SER A 54 -2.12 16.25 6.38
CA SER A 54 -2.37 17.59 6.93
C SER A 54 -2.45 17.66 8.46
N SER A 55 -2.90 16.59 9.11
CA SER A 55 -3.09 16.54 10.58
C SER A 55 -1.75 16.36 11.29
N THR A 56 -1.10 17.47 11.62
CA THR A 56 0.18 17.49 12.31
C THR A 56 0.09 18.23 13.65
N PHE A 57 1.03 17.93 14.56
CA PHE A 57 1.14 18.49 15.90
C PHE A 57 2.54 19.04 16.13
N ASN A 58 2.72 19.89 17.13
CA ASN A 58 4.06 20.31 17.58
C ASN A 58 4.80 19.07 18.12
N GLY A 59 6.01 18.83 17.63
CA GLY A 59 6.87 17.72 18.04
C GLY A 59 7.58 17.91 19.37
N GLU A 60 7.44 19.10 20.00
CA GLU A 60 8.04 19.44 21.30
C GLU A 60 9.55 19.15 21.38
N GLY A 61 10.25 19.29 20.25
CA GLY A 61 11.69 19.02 20.14
C GLY A 61 12.06 17.53 20.03
N TYR A 62 11.09 16.65 19.73
CA TYR A 62 11.41 15.23 19.46
C TYR A 62 12.23 15.11 18.17
N ASP A 63 13.42 14.49 18.28
CA ASP A 63 14.43 14.36 17.22
C ASP A 63 14.76 12.89 16.85
N GLY A 64 14.06 11.94 17.47
CA GLY A 64 14.23 10.52 17.22
C GLY A 64 13.43 9.98 16.04
N ILE A 65 13.59 8.68 15.78
CA ILE A 65 12.84 7.95 14.76
C ILE A 65 11.39 7.75 15.24
N VAL A 66 10.42 8.22 14.46
CA VAL A 66 9.02 7.81 14.58
C VAL A 66 8.80 6.66 13.61
N LEU A 67 8.41 5.50 14.12
CA LEU A 67 8.19 4.28 13.33
C LEU A 67 6.80 3.71 13.60
N LEU A 68 6.00 3.56 12.55
CA LEU A 68 4.81 2.69 12.56
C LEU A 68 5.13 1.46 11.72
N ARG A 69 5.14 0.28 12.35
CA ARG A 69 5.45 -0.98 11.70
C ARG A 69 4.25 -1.91 11.62
N ASP A 70 4.38 -2.94 10.78
CA ASP A 70 3.38 -3.99 10.60
C ASP A 70 2.02 -3.45 10.10
N ILE A 71 2.05 -2.38 9.30
CA ILE A 71 0.85 -1.84 8.66
C ILE A 71 0.40 -2.83 7.58
N GLU A 72 -0.66 -3.56 7.84
CA GLU A 72 -1.22 -4.49 6.86
C GLU A 72 -1.84 -3.73 5.69
N PHE A 73 -1.64 -4.23 4.47
CA PHE A 73 -2.25 -3.67 3.28
C PHE A 73 -2.62 -4.74 2.26
N HIS A 74 -3.58 -4.41 1.40
CA HIS A 74 -3.93 -5.16 0.21
C HIS A 74 -3.84 -4.25 -1.00
N SER A 75 -3.39 -4.80 -2.14
CA SER A 75 -3.30 -4.09 -3.40
C SER A 75 -3.59 -5.02 -4.57
N THR A 76 -3.73 -4.45 -5.75
CA THR A 76 -3.96 -5.19 -6.99
C THR A 76 -2.81 -5.03 -7.96
N CYS A 77 -2.17 -6.13 -8.32
CA CYS A 77 -1.10 -6.16 -9.32
C CYS A 77 -1.63 -5.64 -10.67
N GLU A 78 -1.08 -4.55 -11.17
CA GLU A 78 -1.53 -3.90 -12.42
C GLU A 78 -1.33 -4.80 -13.66
N HIS A 79 -0.37 -5.75 -13.61
CA HIS A 79 -0.06 -6.63 -14.73
C HIS A 79 -1.05 -7.78 -14.92
N HIS A 80 -1.69 -8.24 -13.83
CA HIS A 80 -2.49 -9.47 -13.85
C HIS A 80 -3.86 -9.33 -13.18
N LEU A 81 -4.19 -8.17 -12.61
CA LEU A 81 -5.37 -7.93 -11.77
C LEU A 81 -5.51 -8.92 -10.61
N GLN A 82 -4.38 -9.51 -10.18
CA GLN A 82 -4.34 -10.43 -9.03
C GLN A 82 -4.00 -9.66 -7.77
N PRO A 83 -4.58 -10.02 -6.62
CA PRO A 83 -4.27 -9.37 -5.36
C PRO A 83 -2.85 -9.70 -4.91
N PHE A 84 -2.23 -8.76 -4.23
CA PHE A 84 -1.07 -8.99 -3.37
C PHE A 84 -1.30 -8.30 -2.03
N LYS A 85 -0.74 -8.87 -1.00
CA LYS A 85 -0.91 -8.40 0.37
C LYS A 85 0.38 -8.49 1.15
N GLY A 86 0.52 -7.63 2.12
CA GLY A 86 1.74 -7.59 2.90
C GLY A 86 1.67 -6.65 4.09
N ARG A 87 2.86 -6.25 4.52
CA ARG A 87 3.06 -5.30 5.61
C ARG A 87 3.99 -4.20 5.16
N ALA A 88 3.67 -2.98 5.57
CA ALA A 88 4.51 -1.82 5.39
C ALA A 88 5.04 -1.35 6.74
N HIS A 89 6.28 -0.90 6.75
CA HIS A 89 6.93 -0.22 7.86
C HIS A 89 7.27 1.19 7.37
N VAL A 90 6.71 2.19 8.06
CA VAL A 90 6.83 3.60 7.68
C VAL A 90 7.49 4.36 8.80
N ALA A 91 8.60 5.02 8.52
CA ALA A 91 9.35 5.79 9.50
C ALA A 91 9.70 7.19 8.97
N TYR A 92 9.84 8.13 9.87
CA TYR A 92 10.40 9.45 9.59
C TYR A 92 11.11 10.00 10.83
N ILE A 93 12.00 10.96 10.63
CA ILE A 93 12.61 11.77 11.69
C ILE A 93 12.04 13.17 11.52
N PRO A 94 11.23 13.67 12.48
CA PRO A 94 10.57 14.95 12.33
C PRO A 94 11.57 16.12 12.39
N THR A 95 11.17 17.27 11.85
CA THR A 95 11.79 18.58 12.11
C THR A 95 11.10 19.25 13.31
N GLU A 96 10.04 20.01 13.05
CA GLU A 96 9.29 20.71 14.11
C GLU A 96 7.94 20.05 14.41
N ARG A 97 7.40 19.33 13.45
CA ARG A 97 6.03 18.78 13.53
C ARG A 97 6.03 17.26 13.38
N ILE A 98 5.16 16.64 14.15
CA ILE A 98 4.85 15.21 14.04
C ILE A 98 3.48 15.01 13.40
N VAL A 99 3.33 13.97 12.60
CA VAL A 99 2.03 13.60 11.99
C VAL A 99 1.27 12.63 12.88
N GLY A 100 -0.06 12.73 12.87
CA GLY A 100 -0.89 11.76 13.59
C GLY A 100 -0.63 10.32 13.13
N ILE A 101 -0.44 9.41 14.07
CA ILE A 101 -0.01 8.02 13.80
C ILE A 101 -0.88 7.29 12.76
N SER A 102 -2.21 7.50 12.78
CA SER A 102 -3.13 6.91 11.82
C SER A 102 -2.90 7.38 10.37
N LYS A 103 -2.23 8.52 10.19
CA LYS A 103 -1.96 9.08 8.88
C LYS A 103 -0.88 8.30 8.14
N LEU A 104 0.07 7.71 8.89
CA LEU A 104 1.08 6.80 8.33
C LEU A 104 0.44 5.53 7.75
N ALA A 105 -0.61 5.00 8.36
CA ALA A 105 -1.36 3.89 7.79
C ALA A 105 -2.20 4.34 6.57
N ARG A 106 -2.82 5.51 6.65
CA ARG A 106 -3.67 6.04 5.56
C ARG A 106 -2.89 6.38 4.29
N ILE A 107 -1.65 6.86 4.40
CA ILE A 107 -0.82 7.11 3.21
C ILE A 107 -0.41 5.80 2.53
N VAL A 108 -0.21 4.71 3.28
CA VAL A 108 -0.02 3.37 2.71
C VAL A 108 -1.29 2.93 1.96
N GLU A 109 -2.47 3.09 2.56
CA GLU A 109 -3.76 2.77 1.92
C GLU A 109 -3.99 3.58 0.63
N LEU A 110 -3.67 4.87 0.63
CA LEU A 110 -3.78 5.75 -0.55
C LEU A 110 -3.02 5.17 -1.74
N HIS A 111 -1.81 4.68 -1.52
CA HIS A 111 -0.99 4.09 -2.57
C HIS A 111 -1.37 2.63 -2.88
N ALA A 112 -1.75 1.85 -1.87
CA ALA A 112 -2.08 0.45 -2.02
C ALA A 112 -3.41 0.21 -2.75
N ARG A 113 -4.43 1.04 -2.49
CA ARG A 113 -5.77 0.91 -3.08
C ARG A 113 -5.85 1.46 -4.51
N ARG A 114 -4.97 0.97 -5.37
CA ARG A 114 -4.85 1.32 -6.79
C ARG A 114 -4.42 0.10 -7.60
N LEU A 115 -4.43 0.19 -8.92
CA LEU A 115 -3.69 -0.74 -9.77
C LEU A 115 -2.20 -0.44 -9.63
N GLN A 116 -1.41 -1.37 -9.08
CA GLN A 116 -0.07 -1.08 -8.60
C GLN A 116 0.97 -2.15 -8.88
N ASN A 117 2.22 -1.75 -8.74
CA ASN A 117 3.34 -2.61 -8.39
C ASN A 117 3.89 -2.19 -7.02
N GLN A 118 4.60 -3.08 -6.35
CA GLN A 118 5.08 -2.86 -4.98
C GLN A 118 6.12 -1.73 -4.90
N GLU A 119 6.96 -1.59 -5.90
CA GLU A 119 8.00 -0.57 -6.00
C GLU A 119 7.40 0.84 -6.03
N ARG A 120 6.29 1.02 -6.78
CA ARG A 120 5.59 2.29 -6.86
C ARG A 120 4.89 2.66 -5.56
N ILE A 121 4.31 1.68 -4.84
CA ILE A 121 3.75 1.92 -3.51
C ILE A 121 4.86 2.40 -2.58
N THR A 122 5.96 1.66 -2.50
CA THR A 122 7.09 1.95 -1.62
C THR A 122 7.67 3.34 -1.87
N LYS A 123 7.90 3.66 -3.16
CA LYS A 123 8.42 4.97 -3.58
C LYS A 123 7.42 6.08 -3.30
N GLY A 124 6.15 5.89 -3.66
CA GLY A 124 5.12 6.92 -3.54
C GLY A 124 4.88 7.33 -2.09
N VAL A 125 4.78 6.35 -1.17
CA VAL A 125 4.66 6.66 0.28
C VAL A 125 5.87 7.45 0.78
N ALA A 126 7.09 7.09 0.37
CA ALA A 126 8.30 7.82 0.80
C ALA A 126 8.36 9.24 0.22
N ASP A 127 7.96 9.42 -1.03
CA ASP A 127 7.93 10.72 -1.69
C ASP A 127 6.90 11.66 -1.04
N ASP A 128 5.69 11.16 -0.73
CA ASP A 128 4.66 11.95 -0.07
C ASP A 128 5.07 12.37 1.35
N LEU A 129 5.70 11.46 2.12
CA LEU A 129 6.24 11.82 3.43
C LEU A 129 7.31 12.91 3.33
N GLU A 130 8.22 12.82 2.35
CA GLU A 130 9.26 13.81 2.12
C GLU A 130 8.65 15.17 1.74
N THR A 131 7.67 15.18 0.83
CA THR A 131 7.06 16.39 0.29
C THR A 131 6.16 17.10 1.32
N GLU A 132 5.28 16.34 1.99
CA GLU A 132 4.23 16.92 2.83
C GLU A 132 4.70 17.22 4.27
N LEU A 133 5.67 16.45 4.79
CA LEU A 133 6.15 16.61 6.17
C LEU A 133 7.50 17.32 6.26
N ASN A 134 8.25 17.40 5.16
CA ASN A 134 9.61 17.92 5.12
C ASN A 134 10.48 17.42 6.30
N PRO A 135 10.58 16.10 6.53
CA PRO A 135 11.29 15.53 7.65
C PRO A 135 12.80 15.54 7.40
N LEU A 136 13.62 15.33 8.45
CA LEU A 136 15.07 15.11 8.28
C LEU A 136 15.36 13.85 7.47
N GLY A 137 14.45 12.89 7.48
CA GLY A 137 14.51 11.69 6.66
C GLY A 137 13.20 10.91 6.73
N ALA A 138 12.89 10.18 5.65
CA ALA A 138 11.76 9.27 5.57
C ALA A 138 12.24 7.90 5.07
N ALA A 139 11.59 6.84 5.54
CA ALA A 139 11.89 5.47 5.13
C ALA A 139 10.63 4.63 5.05
N VAL A 140 10.53 3.84 3.99
CA VAL A 140 9.43 2.89 3.78
C VAL A 140 10.02 1.55 3.40
N ILE A 141 9.59 0.49 4.07
CA ILE A 141 9.94 -0.89 3.76
C ILE A 141 8.65 -1.67 3.64
N ILE A 142 8.51 -2.42 2.55
CA ILE A 142 7.31 -3.23 2.28
C ILE A 142 7.72 -4.67 2.01
N GLU A 143 7.03 -5.59 2.65
CA GLU A 143 7.12 -7.03 2.42
C GLU A 143 5.76 -7.55 1.98
N ALA A 144 5.68 -8.23 0.83
CA ALA A 144 4.41 -8.72 0.33
C ALA A 144 4.52 -10.07 -0.41
N ALA A 145 3.43 -10.80 -0.33
CA ALA A 145 3.18 -12.04 -1.09
C ALA A 145 2.26 -11.74 -2.27
N HIS A 146 2.66 -12.16 -3.46
CA HIS A 146 2.00 -11.81 -4.73
C HIS A 146 1.18 -12.98 -5.27
N GLY A 147 -0.15 -12.81 -5.34
CA GLY A 147 -1.06 -13.82 -5.90
C GLY A 147 -0.69 -14.22 -7.32
N CYS A 148 -0.23 -13.30 -8.15
CA CYS A 148 0.19 -13.60 -9.52
C CYS A 148 1.42 -14.53 -9.64
N MET A 149 2.23 -14.63 -8.57
CA MET A 149 3.33 -15.60 -8.48
C MET A 149 2.90 -16.91 -7.80
N GLN A 150 1.89 -16.87 -6.94
CA GLN A 150 1.46 -18.01 -6.15
C GLN A 150 0.49 -18.92 -6.90
N CYS A 151 -0.55 -18.35 -7.54
CA CYS A 151 -1.66 -19.11 -8.11
C CYS A 151 -1.43 -19.58 -9.56
N ARG A 152 -0.42 -19.07 -10.23
CA ARG A 152 -0.11 -19.38 -11.65
C ARG A 152 1.36 -19.10 -11.96
N GLY A 153 1.80 -19.39 -13.20
CA GLY A 153 3.17 -19.12 -13.68
C GLY A 153 4.21 -19.92 -12.89
N VAL A 154 5.08 -19.21 -12.17
CA VAL A 154 6.17 -19.83 -11.41
C VAL A 154 5.73 -20.59 -10.15
N SER A 155 4.48 -20.40 -9.72
CA SER A 155 3.82 -21.14 -8.62
C SER A 155 4.65 -21.21 -7.31
N LYS A 156 5.22 -20.07 -6.87
CA LYS A 156 6.03 -19.98 -5.66
C LYS A 156 5.19 -19.49 -4.47
N GLN A 157 4.73 -20.43 -3.64
CA GLN A 157 3.77 -20.17 -2.55
C GLN A 157 4.35 -19.32 -1.42
N ASN A 158 5.63 -19.49 -1.08
CA ASN A 158 6.27 -18.89 0.09
C ASN A 158 7.22 -17.73 -0.27
N ALA A 159 7.24 -17.31 -1.54
CA ALA A 159 8.07 -16.18 -1.95
C ALA A 159 7.50 -14.87 -1.40
N VAL A 160 8.34 -14.10 -0.74
CA VAL A 160 8.04 -12.76 -0.24
C VAL A 160 8.95 -11.77 -0.96
N MET A 161 8.37 -10.73 -1.52
CA MET A 161 9.10 -9.62 -2.12
C MET A 161 9.30 -8.53 -1.09
N THR A 162 10.53 -8.03 -0.95
CA THR A 162 10.84 -6.89 -0.09
C THR A 162 11.32 -5.73 -0.94
N THR A 163 10.75 -4.55 -0.71
CA THR A 163 11.16 -3.29 -1.32
C THR A 163 11.42 -2.24 -0.26
N SER A 164 12.33 -1.31 -0.54
CA SER A 164 12.63 -0.20 0.37
C SER A 164 12.85 1.11 -0.37
N ALA A 165 12.45 2.21 0.26
CA ALA A 165 12.76 3.56 -0.17
C ALA A 165 13.24 4.38 1.03
N MET A 166 14.36 5.06 0.85
CA MET A 166 15.01 5.87 1.89
C MET A 166 15.19 7.29 1.37
N ARG A 167 14.98 8.30 2.24
CA ARG A 167 15.12 9.72 1.95
C ARG A 167 15.89 10.41 3.07
N GLY A 168 16.61 11.49 2.75
CA GLY A 168 17.35 12.30 3.71
C GLY A 168 18.32 11.47 4.55
N VAL A 169 18.30 11.65 5.86
CA VAL A 169 19.21 10.98 6.81
C VAL A 169 19.25 9.46 6.66
N PHE A 170 18.12 8.81 6.36
CA PHE A 170 18.11 7.37 6.15
C PHE A 170 18.81 6.94 4.84
N PHE A 171 18.87 7.81 3.85
CA PHE A 171 19.64 7.57 2.63
C PHE A 171 21.13 7.84 2.86
N ASP A 172 21.47 8.93 3.53
CA ASP A 172 22.85 9.44 3.66
C ASP A 172 23.66 8.74 4.74
N LYS A 173 23.01 8.31 5.86
CA LYS A 173 23.70 7.78 7.04
C LYS A 173 23.37 6.30 7.28
N THR A 174 24.39 5.45 7.22
CA THR A 174 24.26 4.00 7.45
C THR A 174 23.82 3.69 8.88
N GLU A 175 24.25 4.49 9.85
CA GLU A 175 23.89 4.34 11.27
C GLU A 175 22.40 4.49 11.49
N ALA A 176 21.76 5.53 10.90
CA ALA A 176 20.32 5.74 10.98
C ALA A 176 19.53 4.59 10.35
N ARG A 177 20.00 4.07 9.20
CA ARG A 177 19.39 2.86 8.60
C ARG A 177 19.53 1.64 9.50
N THR A 178 20.70 1.46 10.13
CA THR A 178 20.96 0.30 11.01
C THR A 178 20.04 0.35 12.22
N GLU A 179 19.89 1.51 12.85
CA GLU A 179 18.97 1.72 13.96
C GLU A 179 17.51 1.42 13.56
N LEU A 180 17.05 1.98 12.43
CA LEU A 180 15.72 1.69 11.91
C LEU A 180 15.49 0.19 11.70
N MET A 181 16.44 -0.51 11.08
CA MET A 181 16.32 -1.96 10.86
C MET A 181 16.30 -2.77 12.16
N GLN A 182 17.00 -2.32 13.19
CA GLN A 182 16.92 -2.93 14.52
C GLN A 182 15.55 -2.72 15.17
N LEU A 183 14.98 -1.51 15.06
CA LEU A 183 13.64 -1.21 15.57
C LEU A 183 12.57 -2.05 14.87
N ILE A 184 12.65 -2.21 13.54
CA ILE A 184 11.71 -3.05 12.77
C ILE A 184 11.79 -4.52 13.21
N ARG A 185 13.00 -5.04 13.45
CA ARG A 185 13.23 -6.44 13.84
C ARG A 185 13.01 -6.71 15.34
N SER A 186 12.86 -5.69 16.17
CA SER A 186 12.60 -5.86 17.58
C SER A 186 11.30 -6.65 17.82
N THR A 187 11.28 -7.48 18.87
CA THR A 187 10.10 -8.29 19.18
C THR A 187 8.87 -7.40 19.40
N PRO A 188 7.73 -7.67 18.74
CA PRO A 188 6.50 -6.95 19.01
C PRO A 188 6.09 -7.10 20.47
N LEU A 189 5.40 -6.09 21.01
CA LEU A 189 4.72 -6.25 22.31
C LEU A 189 3.76 -7.44 22.18
N SER A 190 3.84 -8.39 23.10
CA SER A 190 2.82 -9.45 23.20
C SER A 190 1.51 -8.83 23.65
N ASN A 191 0.49 -8.91 22.80
CA ASN A 191 -0.89 -8.57 23.17
C ASN A 191 -1.47 -9.64 24.09
#